data_12e6263a996cba381c4e9d011d2d0cf4
#
_entry.id   12e6263a996cba381c4e9d011d2d0cf4
#
_cell.length_a   1.000
_cell.length_b   1.000
_cell.length_c   1.000
_cell.angle_alpha   90.00
_cell.angle_beta   90.00
_cell.angle_gamma   90.00
#
_symmetry.space_group_name_H-M   'P 1'
#
loop_
_entity.id
_entity.type
_entity.pdbx_description
1 polymer ?
#
loop_
_entity_poly.entity_id
_entity_poly.type
_entity_poly.pdbx_seq_one_letter_code
_entity_poly.pdbx_strand_id
1 'polypeptide(L)'
;MTALEIAQELVRRPSVNPMHDPASAGEAEVVDWLENWGHAQQLETRRDTVLPGRDNISFTVQNGDGPHLLLNGHTDTVSVAGMSIDPFSGDVRDGRLWGRGTSDMKGPLACMLAALLVVRTRVDWHGRVTVGCVVDEETEYRGILKLIEDQAPWDYAVVGEPTGLRVVRGCKGSVRLHVRVRGRSAHSSDPSQGRNAIVGMAPVLEAMQAFFDEEIGRYTCPGFTPATGSVGVIEGGSAPNIVPDECAVTLDIRTVPGQDNQETLADLEAYVRERVPERDGLQVVFDPPGHDSPSFETAGDHPLVQTACALRGQAVAEVVPYGCDASKLAAAGIPSIIFGPGDIAQAHTKDEFIALTDLEAGTAAYTDLTLKLLH
;
A
#
# COMPACT_ATOMS: atom_id res chain seq x y z
N MET A 1 22.38 -15.38 -9.12
CA MET A 1 21.59 -14.49 -10.00
C MET A 1 21.74 -13.07 -9.52
N THR A 2 21.86 -12.10 -10.43
CA THR A 2 21.84 -10.66 -10.16
C THR A 2 20.43 -10.16 -9.91
N ALA A 3 20.30 -8.94 -9.34
CA ALA A 3 18.97 -8.32 -9.18
C ALA A 3 18.22 -8.18 -10.52
N LEU A 4 18.94 -7.84 -11.61
CA LEU A 4 18.35 -7.76 -12.95
C LEU A 4 17.76 -9.12 -13.40
N GLU A 5 18.51 -10.20 -13.28
CA GLU A 5 18.04 -11.53 -13.66
C GLU A 5 16.82 -11.97 -12.85
N ILE A 6 16.82 -11.67 -11.53
CA ILE A 6 15.67 -11.95 -10.65
C ILE A 6 14.47 -11.09 -11.07
N ALA A 7 14.66 -9.78 -11.27
CA ALA A 7 13.59 -8.87 -11.68
C ALA A 7 12.96 -9.27 -13.02
N GLN A 8 13.78 -9.67 -14.02
CA GLN A 8 13.26 -10.15 -15.29
C GLN A 8 12.38 -11.39 -15.13
N GLU A 9 12.80 -12.35 -14.29
CA GLU A 9 12.01 -13.54 -14.02
C GLU A 9 10.69 -13.23 -13.30
N LEU A 10 10.70 -12.27 -12.36
CA LEU A 10 9.49 -11.84 -11.67
C LEU A 10 8.52 -11.10 -12.62
N VAL A 11 9.03 -10.20 -13.46
CA VAL A 11 8.23 -9.42 -14.41
C VAL A 11 7.57 -10.32 -15.46
N ARG A 12 8.28 -11.33 -15.97
CA ARG A 12 7.77 -12.29 -16.96
C ARG A 12 6.62 -13.15 -16.46
N ARG A 13 6.38 -13.18 -15.15
CA ARG A 13 5.26 -13.92 -14.54
C ARG A 13 4.15 -12.95 -14.18
N PRO A 14 3.01 -13.01 -14.88
CA PRO A 14 1.84 -12.19 -14.53
C PRO A 14 1.42 -12.41 -13.07
N SER A 15 1.14 -11.32 -12.38
CA SER A 15 0.63 -11.35 -11.01
C SER A 15 -0.31 -10.17 -10.73
N VAL A 16 -1.13 -9.82 -11.73
CA VAL A 16 -2.15 -8.79 -11.55
C VAL A 16 -3.10 -9.22 -10.44
N ASN A 17 -3.34 -8.33 -9.47
CA ASN A 17 -4.25 -8.63 -8.37
C ASN A 17 -5.66 -8.91 -8.92
N PRO A 18 -6.31 -10.02 -8.53
CA PRO A 18 -7.65 -10.38 -9.02
C PRO A 18 -8.74 -9.32 -8.79
N MET A 19 -8.56 -8.41 -7.84
CA MET A 19 -9.45 -7.26 -7.65
C MET A 19 -9.33 -6.22 -8.77
N HIS A 20 -8.18 -6.15 -9.44
CA HIS A 20 -7.93 -5.29 -10.59
C HIS A 20 -8.24 -5.98 -11.93
N ASP A 21 -8.15 -7.31 -11.97
CA ASP A 21 -8.54 -8.12 -13.12
C ASP A 21 -9.06 -9.48 -12.65
N PRO A 22 -10.38 -9.69 -12.63
CA PRO A 22 -10.99 -10.95 -12.20
C PRO A 22 -10.60 -12.19 -13.02
N ALA A 23 -9.99 -12.01 -14.20
CA ALA A 23 -9.47 -13.11 -15.00
C ALA A 23 -8.03 -13.49 -14.63
N SER A 24 -7.37 -12.72 -13.79
CA SER A 24 -6.01 -12.98 -13.32
C SER A 24 -5.97 -14.18 -12.37
N ALA A 25 -4.92 -15.00 -12.51
CA ALA A 25 -4.59 -16.07 -11.55
C ALA A 25 -3.93 -15.55 -10.25
N GLY A 26 -3.69 -14.23 -10.15
CA GLY A 26 -2.96 -13.63 -9.03
C GLY A 26 -1.47 -14.00 -9.06
N GLU A 27 -0.88 -14.19 -7.90
CA GLU A 27 0.56 -14.29 -7.68
C GLU A 27 1.14 -15.71 -7.78
N ALA A 28 0.31 -16.73 -8.04
CA ALA A 28 0.70 -18.14 -7.94
C ALA A 28 1.99 -18.48 -8.71
N GLU A 29 2.11 -18.05 -9.98
CA GLU A 29 3.30 -18.32 -10.80
C GLU A 29 4.56 -17.65 -10.26
N VAL A 30 4.44 -16.44 -9.70
CA VAL A 30 5.55 -15.73 -9.06
C VAL A 30 6.00 -16.47 -7.82
N VAL A 31 5.07 -16.89 -6.97
CA VAL A 31 5.36 -17.59 -5.72
C VAL A 31 5.98 -18.97 -5.99
N ASP A 32 5.45 -19.73 -6.95
CA ASP A 32 6.02 -21.02 -7.35
C ASP A 32 7.47 -20.88 -7.87
N TRP A 33 7.73 -19.83 -8.64
CA TRP A 33 9.09 -19.56 -9.10
C TRP A 33 10.02 -19.16 -7.95
N LEU A 34 9.55 -18.30 -7.04
CA LEU A 34 10.32 -17.87 -5.87
C LEU A 34 10.64 -19.05 -4.96
N GLU A 35 9.71 -19.98 -4.74
CA GLU A 35 9.94 -21.18 -3.94
C GLU A 35 11.05 -22.06 -4.54
N ASN A 36 10.96 -22.33 -5.85
CA ASN A 36 11.98 -23.08 -6.56
C ASN A 36 13.34 -22.37 -6.54
N TRP A 37 13.35 -21.05 -6.70
CA TRP A 37 14.55 -20.23 -6.60
C TRP A 37 15.18 -20.28 -5.22
N GLY A 38 14.38 -20.14 -4.16
CA GLY A 38 14.85 -20.22 -2.77
C GLY A 38 15.50 -21.56 -2.44
N HIS A 39 14.85 -22.65 -2.85
CA HIS A 39 15.40 -24.00 -2.70
C HIS A 39 16.72 -24.17 -3.49
N ALA A 40 16.80 -23.68 -4.72
CA ALA A 40 18.02 -23.72 -5.53
C ALA A 40 19.16 -22.89 -4.92
N GLN A 41 18.82 -21.80 -4.21
CA GLN A 41 19.78 -21.01 -3.45
C GLN A 41 20.08 -21.59 -2.06
N GLN A 42 19.44 -22.69 -1.64
CA GLN A 42 19.58 -23.30 -0.31
C GLN A 42 19.26 -22.29 0.82
N LEU A 43 18.21 -21.48 0.64
CA LEU A 43 17.69 -20.58 1.66
C LEU A 43 16.67 -21.29 2.54
N GLU A 44 16.58 -20.90 3.81
CA GLU A 44 15.42 -21.22 4.64
C GLU A 44 14.19 -20.54 4.00
N THR A 45 13.29 -21.37 3.47
CA THR A 45 12.13 -20.93 2.69
C THR A 45 10.86 -21.33 3.43
N ARG A 46 9.94 -20.36 3.61
CA ARG A 46 8.64 -20.58 4.21
C ARG A 46 7.54 -20.03 3.30
N ARG A 47 6.51 -20.85 3.06
CA ARG A 47 5.33 -20.51 2.26
C ARG A 47 4.08 -20.60 3.15
N ASP A 48 3.29 -19.53 3.21
CA ASP A 48 2.11 -19.42 4.04
C ASP A 48 0.90 -19.02 3.18
N THR A 49 -0.17 -19.79 3.21
CA THR A 49 -1.38 -19.49 2.46
C THR A 49 -2.15 -18.32 3.08
N VAL A 50 -2.39 -17.29 2.29
CA VAL A 50 -3.16 -16.09 2.66
C VAL A 50 -4.60 -16.22 2.16
N LEU A 51 -4.75 -16.55 0.88
CA LEU A 51 -6.03 -16.79 0.21
C LEU A 51 -5.90 -18.05 -0.66
N PRO A 52 -6.99 -18.69 -1.07
CA PRO A 52 -6.91 -19.84 -1.97
C PRO A 52 -6.11 -19.51 -3.24
N GLY A 53 -4.95 -20.19 -3.41
CA GLY A 53 -4.05 -19.99 -4.55
C GLY A 53 -3.19 -18.71 -4.51
N ARG A 54 -3.21 -17.96 -3.40
CA ARG A 54 -2.40 -16.77 -3.19
C ARG A 54 -1.64 -16.89 -1.87
N ASP A 55 -0.37 -17.20 -1.96
CA ASP A 55 0.48 -17.50 -0.81
C ASP A 55 1.57 -16.44 -0.65
N ASN A 56 1.90 -16.09 0.58
CA ASN A 56 3.16 -15.42 0.88
C ASN A 56 4.32 -16.41 0.78
N ILE A 57 5.50 -15.88 0.46
CA ILE A 57 6.75 -16.64 0.57
C ILE A 57 7.81 -15.78 1.24
N SER A 58 8.62 -16.38 2.11
CA SER A 58 9.70 -15.67 2.78
C SER A 58 11.00 -16.49 2.78
N PHE A 59 12.12 -15.77 2.84
CA PHE A 59 13.46 -16.31 2.82
C PHE A 59 14.25 -15.74 3.99
N THR A 60 14.83 -16.62 4.81
CA THR A 60 15.57 -16.18 5.99
C THR A 60 17.03 -16.63 5.93
N VAL A 61 17.92 -15.74 6.36
CA VAL A 61 19.32 -16.06 6.69
C VAL A 61 19.60 -15.64 8.13
N GLN A 62 20.44 -16.39 8.82
CA GLN A 62 20.82 -16.13 10.20
C GLN A 62 22.33 -16.25 10.37
N ASN A 63 22.91 -15.35 11.16
CA ASN A 63 24.30 -15.43 11.60
C ASN A 63 24.40 -15.06 13.09
N GLY A 64 24.39 -16.09 13.95
CA GLY A 64 24.39 -15.94 15.40
C GLY A 64 23.06 -15.39 15.97
N ASP A 65 23.12 -14.93 17.21
CA ASP A 65 22.00 -14.26 17.89
C ASP A 65 22.12 -12.75 17.67
N GLY A 66 20.95 -12.07 17.63
CA GLY A 66 20.92 -10.61 17.42
C GLY A 66 19.55 -10.15 16.89
N PRO A 67 19.46 -8.89 16.46
CA PRO A 67 18.20 -8.33 15.96
C PRO A 67 17.70 -9.04 14.69
N HIS A 68 16.40 -8.97 14.48
CA HIS A 68 15.72 -9.52 13.31
C HIS A 68 15.21 -8.38 12.40
N LEU A 69 15.76 -8.31 11.19
CA LEU A 69 15.34 -7.36 10.15
C LEU A 69 14.39 -8.03 9.16
N LEU A 70 13.25 -7.40 8.90
CA LEU A 70 12.38 -7.71 7.76
C LEU A 70 12.67 -6.76 6.59
N LEU A 71 12.94 -7.30 5.43
CA LEU A 71 12.86 -6.62 4.14
C LEU A 71 11.58 -7.09 3.46
N ASN A 72 10.60 -6.21 3.29
CA ASN A 72 9.25 -6.57 2.80
C ASN A 72 8.98 -5.98 1.43
N GLY A 73 8.40 -6.79 0.55
CA GLY A 73 7.90 -6.34 -0.73
C GLY A 73 6.75 -7.19 -1.23
N HIS A 74 5.85 -6.58 -2.01
CA HIS A 74 4.71 -7.28 -2.57
C HIS A 74 5.00 -7.91 -3.93
N THR A 75 4.22 -8.92 -4.28
CA THR A 75 4.34 -9.70 -5.51
C THR A 75 3.20 -9.44 -6.49
N ASP A 76 2.07 -8.92 -6.00
CA ASP A 76 0.96 -8.50 -6.85
C ASP A 76 1.26 -7.18 -7.58
N THR A 77 0.45 -6.88 -8.56
CA THR A 77 0.53 -5.64 -9.35
C THR A 77 -0.87 -5.14 -9.69
N VAL A 78 -0.97 -3.85 -10.01
CA VAL A 78 -2.19 -3.30 -10.59
C VAL A 78 -2.44 -3.80 -12.02
N SER A 79 -3.60 -3.44 -12.59
CA SER A 79 -4.01 -3.79 -13.95
C SER A 79 -2.96 -3.39 -15.01
N VAL A 80 -2.90 -4.18 -16.08
CA VAL A 80 -2.12 -3.90 -17.28
C VAL A 80 -2.94 -3.23 -18.39
N ALA A 81 -4.22 -2.96 -18.11
CA ALA A 81 -5.11 -2.32 -19.07
C ALA A 81 -4.57 -0.94 -19.51
N GLY A 82 -4.48 -0.73 -20.80
CA GLY A 82 -4.00 0.54 -21.38
C GLY A 82 -2.49 0.71 -21.40
N MET A 83 -1.69 -0.31 -21.03
CA MET A 83 -0.25 -0.28 -21.26
C MET A 83 0.07 -0.24 -22.75
N SER A 84 1.10 0.52 -23.13
CA SER A 84 1.54 0.67 -24.52
C SER A 84 2.68 -0.27 -24.90
N ILE A 85 3.26 -0.94 -23.90
CA ILE A 85 4.32 -1.95 -24.03
C ILE A 85 3.79 -3.34 -23.66
N ASP A 86 4.51 -4.40 -24.03
CA ASP A 86 4.23 -5.72 -23.45
C ASP A 86 4.54 -5.72 -21.96
N PRO A 87 3.51 -5.87 -21.10
CA PRO A 87 3.66 -5.72 -19.65
C PRO A 87 4.53 -6.79 -19.00
N PHE A 88 4.73 -7.93 -19.67
CA PHE A 88 5.42 -9.09 -19.09
C PHE A 88 6.65 -9.52 -19.87
N SER A 89 7.14 -8.68 -20.80
CA SER A 89 8.34 -9.01 -21.59
C SER A 89 9.62 -9.09 -20.74
N GLY A 90 9.76 -8.23 -19.75
CA GLY A 90 11.01 -8.07 -19.00
C GLY A 90 12.17 -7.63 -19.92
N ASP A 91 11.87 -6.81 -20.92
CA ASP A 91 12.84 -6.33 -21.90
C ASP A 91 13.80 -5.32 -21.28
N VAL A 92 15.07 -5.46 -21.64
CA VAL A 92 16.10 -4.47 -21.33
C VAL A 92 16.40 -3.65 -22.57
N ARG A 93 16.12 -2.34 -22.51
CA ARG A 93 16.44 -1.39 -23.58
C ARG A 93 16.74 -0.02 -22.99
N ASP A 94 17.63 0.72 -23.58
CA ASP A 94 18.03 2.09 -23.19
C ASP A 94 18.43 2.20 -21.68
N GLY A 95 19.11 1.18 -21.15
CA GLY A 95 19.54 1.14 -19.75
C GLY A 95 18.41 0.96 -18.73
N ARG A 96 17.25 0.46 -19.16
CA ARG A 96 16.04 0.26 -18.36
C ARG A 96 15.48 -1.15 -18.53
N LEU A 97 14.93 -1.68 -17.47
CA LEU A 97 14.08 -2.88 -17.49
C LEU A 97 12.62 -2.41 -17.58
N TRP A 98 11.89 -2.90 -18.57
CA TRP A 98 10.52 -2.52 -18.89
C TRP A 98 9.53 -3.61 -18.51
N GLY A 99 8.38 -3.23 -18.01
CA GLY A 99 7.25 -4.11 -17.70
C GLY A 99 6.51 -3.72 -16.42
N ARG A 100 5.32 -4.27 -16.23
CA ARG A 100 4.51 -4.05 -15.03
C ARG A 100 5.19 -4.65 -13.80
N GLY A 101 5.25 -3.85 -12.72
CA GLY A 101 5.91 -4.22 -11.47
C GLY A 101 7.41 -3.96 -11.46
N THR A 102 8.01 -3.41 -12.53
CA THR A 102 9.45 -3.15 -12.54
C THR A 102 9.87 -2.13 -11.49
N SER A 103 9.07 -1.09 -11.25
CA SER A 103 9.24 -0.13 -10.17
C SER A 103 8.40 -0.50 -8.94
N ASP A 104 7.16 -0.96 -9.14
CA ASP A 104 6.19 -1.21 -8.09
C ASP A 104 5.67 -2.67 -8.13
N MET A 105 6.30 -3.63 -7.32
CA MET A 105 7.62 -3.43 -6.75
C MET A 105 8.53 -4.65 -6.94
N LYS A 106 8.39 -5.39 -8.08
CA LYS A 106 9.21 -6.60 -8.38
C LYS A 106 10.70 -6.27 -8.52
N GLY A 107 11.05 -5.06 -9.01
CA GLY A 107 12.43 -4.59 -9.09
C GLY A 107 13.07 -4.40 -7.71
N PRO A 108 12.49 -3.58 -6.82
CA PRO A 108 12.91 -3.48 -5.43
C PRO A 108 12.99 -4.84 -4.71
N LEU A 109 11.99 -5.70 -4.90
CA LEU A 109 11.98 -7.06 -4.33
C LEU A 109 13.17 -7.89 -4.84
N ALA A 110 13.49 -7.82 -6.12
CA ALA A 110 14.66 -8.48 -6.70
C ALA A 110 15.97 -7.97 -6.10
N CYS A 111 16.04 -6.67 -5.77
CA CYS A 111 17.20 -6.09 -5.08
C CYS A 111 17.34 -6.64 -3.65
N MET A 112 16.23 -6.80 -2.91
CA MET A 112 16.22 -7.41 -1.57
C MET A 112 16.70 -8.87 -1.61
N LEU A 113 16.20 -9.66 -2.57
CA LEU A 113 16.61 -11.06 -2.76
C LEU A 113 18.09 -11.17 -3.13
N ALA A 114 18.59 -10.31 -4.01
CA ALA A 114 20.00 -10.26 -4.35
C ALA A 114 20.88 -9.81 -3.17
N ALA A 115 20.43 -8.82 -2.39
CA ALA A 115 21.12 -8.37 -1.17
C ALA A 115 21.18 -9.49 -0.12
N LEU A 116 20.11 -10.27 0.06
CA LEU A 116 20.09 -11.42 0.98
C LEU A 116 21.17 -12.44 0.63
N LEU A 117 21.40 -12.71 -0.68
CA LEU A 117 22.46 -13.61 -1.12
C LEU A 117 23.87 -13.04 -0.81
N VAL A 118 24.05 -11.74 -0.92
CA VAL A 118 25.33 -11.06 -0.55
C VAL A 118 25.53 -11.12 0.96
N VAL A 119 24.54 -10.74 1.76
CA VAL A 119 24.60 -10.75 3.23
C VAL A 119 24.94 -12.13 3.77
N ARG A 120 24.36 -13.19 3.22
CA ARG A 120 24.63 -14.58 3.60
C ARG A 120 26.11 -14.96 3.52
N THR A 121 26.87 -14.36 2.61
CA THR A 121 28.31 -14.65 2.44
C THR A 121 29.21 -13.88 3.40
N ARG A 122 28.64 -12.94 4.15
CA ARG A 122 29.37 -12.08 5.09
C ARG A 122 29.39 -12.73 6.48
N VAL A 123 30.39 -12.38 7.26
CA VAL A 123 30.61 -12.88 8.63
C VAL A 123 30.63 -11.80 9.70
N ASP A 124 30.58 -10.54 9.26
CA ASP A 124 30.71 -9.33 10.08
C ASP A 124 29.33 -8.74 10.46
N TRP A 125 28.36 -9.61 10.76
CA TRP A 125 27.03 -9.22 11.24
C TRP A 125 26.46 -10.32 12.15
N HIS A 126 25.45 -9.98 12.98
CA HIS A 126 24.78 -10.90 13.89
C HIS A 126 23.27 -10.67 13.87
N GLY A 127 22.50 -11.77 13.92
CA GLY A 127 21.04 -11.72 13.94
C GLY A 127 20.37 -12.46 12.77
N ARG A 128 19.22 -11.97 12.35
CA ARG A 128 18.42 -12.61 11.29
C ARG A 128 17.97 -11.55 10.26
N VAL A 129 17.89 -11.98 9.02
CA VAL A 129 17.28 -11.19 7.93
C VAL A 129 16.25 -12.05 7.24
N THR A 130 15.03 -11.56 7.17
CA THR A 130 13.95 -12.20 6.39
C THR A 130 13.58 -11.27 5.24
N VAL A 131 13.52 -11.81 4.02
CA VAL A 131 12.84 -11.15 2.89
C VAL A 131 11.44 -11.72 2.81
N GLY A 132 10.42 -10.89 3.07
CA GLY A 132 9.02 -11.21 2.92
C GLY A 132 8.53 -10.81 1.53
N CYS A 133 7.99 -11.76 0.78
CA CYS A 133 7.35 -11.54 -0.51
C CYS A 133 5.85 -11.76 -0.30
N VAL A 134 5.10 -10.69 -0.14
CA VAL A 134 3.69 -10.76 0.26
C VAL A 134 2.75 -10.58 -0.93
N VAL A 135 1.52 -11.03 -0.78
CA VAL A 135 0.44 -10.86 -1.75
C VAL A 135 -0.52 -9.75 -1.30
N ASP A 136 -1.31 -9.22 -2.25
CA ASP A 136 -2.50 -8.41 -1.96
C ASP A 136 -2.22 -7.02 -1.35
N GLU A 137 -1.04 -6.46 -1.60
CA GLU A 137 -0.72 -5.10 -1.15
C GLU A 137 -1.60 -4.05 -1.85
N GLU A 138 -1.74 -4.18 -3.16
CA GLU A 138 -2.44 -3.24 -4.06
C GLU A 138 -3.95 -3.10 -3.77
N THR A 139 -4.48 -3.85 -2.79
CA THR A 139 -5.91 -3.81 -2.43
C THR A 139 -6.16 -3.82 -0.93
N GLU A 140 -6.00 -4.95 -0.24
CA GLU A 140 -6.48 -5.13 1.14
C GLU A 140 -5.38 -5.50 2.16
N TYR A 141 -4.10 -5.55 1.75
CA TYR A 141 -2.96 -5.81 2.64
C TYR A 141 -3.01 -7.17 3.36
N ARG A 142 -3.76 -8.16 2.85
CA ARG A 142 -3.94 -9.46 3.52
C ARG A 142 -2.63 -10.21 3.70
N GLY A 143 -1.72 -10.06 2.73
CA GLY A 143 -0.41 -10.70 2.77
C GLY A 143 0.44 -10.24 3.93
N ILE A 144 0.63 -8.93 4.10
CA ILE A 144 1.42 -8.40 5.20
C ILE A 144 0.77 -8.67 6.56
N LEU A 145 -0.57 -8.59 6.66
CA LEU A 145 -1.28 -8.93 7.89
C LEU A 145 -1.03 -10.39 8.29
N LYS A 146 -1.08 -11.32 7.34
CA LYS A 146 -0.78 -12.73 7.58
C LYS A 146 0.68 -12.96 7.94
N LEU A 147 1.60 -12.26 7.28
CA LEU A 147 3.02 -12.35 7.60
C LEU A 147 3.30 -11.89 9.04
N ILE A 148 2.66 -10.80 9.49
CA ILE A 148 2.75 -10.30 10.87
C ILE A 148 2.21 -11.35 11.85
N GLU A 149 1.02 -11.90 11.59
CA GLU A 149 0.39 -12.91 12.45
C GLU A 149 1.30 -14.15 12.63
N ASP A 150 1.91 -14.63 11.55
CA ASP A 150 2.60 -15.93 11.54
C ASP A 150 4.08 -15.85 11.91
N GLN A 151 4.75 -14.74 11.68
CA GLN A 151 6.20 -14.64 11.71
C GLN A 151 6.78 -13.53 12.60
N ALA A 152 5.99 -12.54 13.04
CA ALA A 152 6.48 -11.51 13.98
C ALA A 152 6.95 -12.16 15.33
N PRO A 153 7.83 -11.51 16.09
CA PRO A 153 8.26 -10.10 15.93
C PRO A 153 9.52 -9.92 15.07
N TRP A 154 9.67 -8.72 14.53
CA TRP A 154 10.92 -8.18 13.98
C TRP A 154 11.30 -6.91 14.75
N ASP A 155 12.61 -6.67 14.89
CA ASP A 155 13.13 -5.45 15.54
C ASP A 155 13.07 -4.25 14.61
N TYR A 156 13.16 -4.49 13.28
CA TYR A 156 13.13 -3.48 12.22
C TYR A 156 12.42 -4.02 10.98
N ALA A 157 11.77 -3.12 10.24
CA ALA A 157 11.24 -3.45 8.93
C ALA A 157 11.57 -2.35 7.89
N VAL A 158 11.84 -2.81 6.67
CA VAL A 158 12.04 -1.96 5.49
C VAL A 158 11.06 -2.42 4.42
N VAL A 159 10.16 -1.54 4.00
CA VAL A 159 9.23 -1.79 2.90
C VAL A 159 9.77 -1.13 1.64
N GLY A 160 9.88 -1.90 0.58
CA GLY A 160 10.70 -1.57 -0.60
C GLY A 160 10.04 -0.73 -1.67
N GLU A 161 8.99 0.04 -1.35
CA GLU A 161 8.37 0.92 -2.32
C GLU A 161 9.37 1.86 -3.01
N PRO A 162 9.11 2.26 -4.27
CA PRO A 162 10.06 3.01 -5.10
C PRO A 162 10.20 4.47 -4.64
N THR A 163 11.10 4.72 -3.71
CA THR A 163 11.39 6.05 -3.14
C THR A 163 12.61 6.73 -3.76
N GLY A 164 13.22 6.15 -4.80
CA GLY A 164 14.52 6.61 -5.32
C GLY A 164 15.65 6.46 -4.32
N LEU A 165 15.57 5.46 -3.44
CA LEU A 165 16.48 5.25 -2.31
C LEU A 165 16.53 6.45 -1.35
N ARG A 166 15.47 7.22 -1.25
CA ARG A 166 15.26 8.22 -0.20
C ARG A 166 14.63 7.53 1.00
N VAL A 167 15.11 7.86 2.17
CA VAL A 167 14.59 7.32 3.43
C VAL A 167 13.29 8.01 3.78
N VAL A 168 12.19 7.26 3.82
CA VAL A 168 10.86 7.73 4.18
C VAL A 168 10.45 7.06 5.49
N ARG A 169 10.15 7.87 6.51
CA ARG A 169 9.89 7.42 7.88
C ARG A 169 8.41 7.41 8.26
N GLY A 170 7.54 7.79 7.34
CA GLY A 170 6.12 7.84 7.63
C GLY A 170 5.26 8.07 6.40
N CYS A 171 4.00 7.66 6.48
CA CYS A 171 3.01 7.89 5.44
C CYS A 171 1.65 8.30 6.02
N LYS A 172 0.82 8.95 5.16
CA LYS A 172 -0.57 9.20 5.51
C LYS A 172 -1.38 7.90 5.56
N GLY A 173 -2.39 7.89 6.43
CA GLY A 173 -3.44 6.89 6.39
C GLY A 173 -4.40 7.13 5.23
N SER A 174 -5.22 6.12 4.95
CA SER A 174 -6.23 6.15 3.90
C SER A 174 -7.47 5.40 4.35
N VAL A 175 -8.63 6.07 4.28
CA VAL A 175 -9.92 5.46 4.58
C VAL A 175 -10.87 5.74 3.44
N ARG A 176 -11.55 4.69 2.94
CA ARG A 176 -12.59 4.81 1.92
C ARG A 176 -13.88 4.17 2.38
N LEU A 177 -14.97 4.89 2.23
CA LEU A 177 -16.29 4.39 2.61
C LEU A 177 -17.36 4.96 1.69
N HIS A 178 -18.54 4.33 1.72
CA HIS A 178 -19.73 4.84 1.09
C HIS A 178 -20.63 5.52 2.11
N VAL A 179 -21.17 6.69 1.73
CA VAL A 179 -22.27 7.32 2.45
C VAL A 179 -23.48 7.34 1.54
N ARG A 180 -24.60 6.82 2.03
CA ARG A 180 -25.83 6.67 1.26
C ARG A 180 -26.96 7.50 1.84
N VAL A 181 -27.76 8.06 0.95
CA VAL A 181 -29.08 8.58 1.31
C VAL A 181 -30.11 7.64 0.74
N ARG A 182 -30.97 7.12 1.63
CA ARG A 182 -32.11 6.28 1.28
C ARG A 182 -33.38 7.07 1.37
N GLY A 183 -34.23 6.97 0.34
CA GLY A 183 -35.50 7.61 0.23
C GLY A 183 -36.63 6.65 -0.13
N ARG A 184 -37.52 7.07 -1.01
CA ARG A 184 -38.63 6.24 -1.48
C ARG A 184 -38.92 6.52 -2.95
N SER A 185 -38.96 5.46 -3.76
CA SER A 185 -39.29 5.54 -5.18
C SER A 185 -40.75 5.92 -5.40
N ALA A 186 -41.01 6.67 -6.47
CA ALA A 186 -42.34 6.97 -6.97
C ALA A 186 -42.27 7.34 -8.46
N HIS A 187 -43.42 7.37 -9.13
CA HIS A 187 -43.50 7.86 -10.50
C HIS A 187 -43.32 9.37 -10.52
N SER A 188 -42.56 9.89 -11.47
CA SER A 188 -42.21 11.34 -11.53
C SER A 188 -43.41 12.25 -11.82
N SER A 189 -44.57 11.69 -12.26
CA SER A 189 -45.81 12.47 -12.43
C SER A 189 -46.49 12.80 -11.09
N ASP A 190 -46.19 12.08 -10.00
CA ASP A 190 -46.60 12.40 -8.65
C ASP A 190 -45.41 12.24 -7.67
N PRO A 191 -44.47 13.16 -7.68
CA PRO A 191 -43.27 13.06 -6.87
C PRO A 191 -43.54 13.21 -5.37
N SER A 192 -44.74 13.66 -4.98
CA SER A 192 -45.13 13.77 -3.56
C SER A 192 -45.23 12.43 -2.87
N GLN A 193 -45.46 11.34 -3.59
CA GLN A 193 -45.48 9.97 -3.08
C GLN A 193 -44.08 9.40 -2.85
N GLY A 194 -43.04 10.04 -3.41
CA GLY A 194 -41.66 9.63 -3.27
C GLY A 194 -40.88 10.43 -2.21
N ARG A 195 -39.62 10.06 -2.05
CA ARG A 195 -38.60 10.81 -1.30
C ARG A 195 -37.31 10.75 -2.10
N ASN A 196 -36.97 11.87 -2.72
CA ASN A 196 -35.88 11.93 -3.66
C ASN A 196 -34.51 11.90 -2.96
N ALA A 197 -33.80 10.77 -3.06
CA ALA A 197 -32.51 10.56 -2.43
C ALA A 197 -31.39 11.44 -3.03
N ILE A 198 -31.46 11.77 -4.34
CA ILE A 198 -30.48 12.68 -4.97
C ILE A 198 -30.61 14.08 -4.37
N VAL A 199 -31.82 14.59 -4.21
CA VAL A 199 -32.05 15.89 -3.56
C VAL A 199 -31.67 15.85 -2.09
N GLY A 200 -31.94 14.71 -1.41
CA GLY A 200 -31.52 14.49 -0.03
C GLY A 200 -30.01 14.42 0.19
N MET A 201 -29.23 14.04 -0.84
CA MET A 201 -27.78 14.00 -0.77
C MET A 201 -27.13 15.40 -0.75
N ALA A 202 -27.78 16.42 -1.31
CA ALA A 202 -27.18 17.75 -1.40
C ALA A 202 -26.75 18.34 -0.03
N PRO A 203 -27.60 18.40 1.01
CA PRO A 203 -27.17 18.88 2.33
C PRO A 203 -26.15 17.96 3.00
N VAL A 204 -26.10 16.67 2.66
CA VAL A 204 -25.10 15.72 3.16
C VAL A 204 -23.72 16.07 2.57
N LEU A 205 -23.66 16.34 1.26
CA LEU A 205 -22.44 16.80 0.58
C LEU A 205 -21.94 18.13 1.16
N GLU A 206 -22.83 19.09 1.39
CA GLU A 206 -22.46 20.38 2.00
C GLU A 206 -21.87 20.17 3.41
N ALA A 207 -22.48 19.31 4.23
CA ALA A 207 -21.98 19.03 5.58
C ALA A 207 -20.63 18.30 5.55
N MET A 208 -20.44 17.33 4.65
CA MET A 208 -19.16 16.64 4.49
C MET A 208 -18.06 17.58 4.02
N GLN A 209 -18.34 18.44 3.05
CA GLN A 209 -17.37 19.44 2.58
C GLN A 209 -16.99 20.41 3.71
N ALA A 210 -17.96 20.88 4.48
CA ALA A 210 -17.70 21.74 5.64
C ALA A 210 -16.80 21.03 6.67
N PHE A 211 -17.03 19.73 6.94
CA PHE A 211 -16.15 18.94 7.81
C PHE A 211 -14.72 18.87 7.27
N PHE A 212 -14.56 18.66 5.96
CA PHE A 212 -13.24 18.61 5.34
C PHE A 212 -12.52 19.97 5.38
N ASP A 213 -13.23 21.05 5.25
CA ASP A 213 -12.66 22.40 5.24
C ASP A 213 -12.37 22.92 6.68
N GLU A 214 -13.23 22.61 7.63
CA GLU A 214 -13.21 23.21 8.96
C GLU A 214 -12.58 22.32 10.04
N GLU A 215 -12.79 21.00 9.99
CA GLU A 215 -12.40 20.08 11.05
C GLU A 215 -11.20 19.21 10.70
N ILE A 216 -11.25 18.49 9.58
CA ILE A 216 -10.21 17.50 9.26
C ILE A 216 -8.84 18.15 9.05
N GLY A 217 -8.81 19.33 8.44
CA GLY A 217 -7.58 20.09 8.22
C GLY A 217 -6.87 20.60 9.48
N ARG A 218 -7.50 20.50 10.65
CA ARG A 218 -6.88 20.82 11.95
C ARG A 218 -5.89 19.75 12.41
N TYR A 219 -6.04 18.53 11.92
CA TYR A 219 -5.09 17.46 12.23
C TYR A 219 -3.82 17.66 11.42
N THR A 220 -2.73 17.93 12.13
CA THR A 220 -1.41 18.19 11.55
C THR A 220 -0.35 17.35 12.25
N CYS A 221 0.65 16.90 11.47
CA CYS A 221 1.83 16.25 11.97
C CYS A 221 3.07 16.89 11.32
N PRO A 222 4.15 17.18 12.06
CA PRO A 222 5.34 17.80 11.49
C PRO A 222 5.90 17.01 10.31
N GLY A 223 6.12 17.70 9.19
CA GLY A 223 6.60 17.09 7.94
C GLY A 223 5.49 16.62 7.00
N PHE A 224 4.28 16.40 7.49
CA PHE A 224 3.11 16.06 6.66
C PHE A 224 2.32 17.29 6.22
N THR A 225 1.70 17.24 5.06
CA THR A 225 0.59 18.13 4.74
C THR A 225 -0.60 17.75 5.62
N PRO A 226 -1.48 18.69 6.00
CA PRO A 226 -2.64 18.40 6.83
C PRO A 226 -3.48 17.21 6.32
N ALA A 227 -4.27 16.62 7.21
CA ALA A 227 -5.27 15.62 6.83
C ALA A 227 -6.23 16.20 5.80
N THR A 228 -6.78 15.36 4.93
CA THR A 228 -7.68 15.78 3.85
C THR A 228 -8.83 14.78 3.66
N GLY A 229 -9.97 15.27 3.16
CA GLY A 229 -11.08 14.43 2.72
C GLY A 229 -11.61 14.92 1.38
N SER A 230 -12.13 14.00 0.59
CA SER A 230 -12.79 14.33 -0.67
C SER A 230 -13.91 13.35 -1.00
N VAL A 231 -14.92 13.85 -1.75
CA VAL A 231 -15.94 13.00 -2.37
C VAL A 231 -15.48 12.73 -3.80
N GLY A 232 -15.12 11.46 -4.09
CA GLY A 232 -14.56 11.06 -5.38
C GLY A 232 -15.59 10.57 -6.39
N VAL A 233 -16.69 9.97 -5.91
CA VAL A 233 -17.73 9.37 -6.76
C VAL A 233 -19.10 9.72 -6.19
N ILE A 234 -20.08 9.96 -7.08
CA ILE A 234 -21.50 10.04 -6.73
C ILE A 234 -22.33 9.25 -7.74
N GLU A 235 -23.25 8.43 -7.24
CA GLU A 235 -24.17 7.63 -8.05
C GLU A 235 -25.59 7.73 -7.47
N GLY A 236 -26.60 7.82 -8.34
CA GLY A 236 -27.97 7.88 -7.86
C GLY A 236 -29.00 7.88 -8.98
N GLY A 237 -30.16 7.27 -8.69
CA GLY A 237 -31.26 7.14 -9.60
C GLY A 237 -31.07 6.08 -10.67
N SER A 238 -32.18 5.63 -11.28
CA SER A 238 -32.22 4.58 -12.30
C SER A 238 -32.84 5.03 -13.62
N ALA A 239 -33.76 6.00 -13.59
CA ALA A 239 -34.43 6.52 -14.78
C ALA A 239 -35.03 7.91 -14.51
N PRO A 240 -35.14 8.80 -15.54
CA PRO A 240 -35.59 10.19 -15.36
C PRO A 240 -37.08 10.29 -14.98
N ASN A 241 -37.86 9.25 -15.18
CA ASN A 241 -39.29 9.21 -14.83
C ASN A 241 -39.57 8.50 -13.49
N ILE A 242 -38.53 8.27 -12.68
CA ILE A 242 -38.65 7.66 -11.35
C ILE A 242 -38.02 8.61 -10.33
N VAL A 243 -38.69 8.88 -9.21
CA VAL A 243 -38.11 9.55 -8.05
C VAL A 243 -37.06 8.62 -7.46
N PRO A 244 -35.78 9.00 -7.34
CA PRO A 244 -34.72 8.13 -6.84
C PRO A 244 -34.92 7.79 -5.38
N ASP A 245 -34.78 6.53 -5.02
CA ASP A 245 -34.84 6.01 -3.65
C ASP A 245 -33.44 5.75 -3.05
N GLU A 246 -32.38 5.85 -3.84
CA GLU A 246 -31.01 5.78 -3.34
C GLU A 246 -30.09 6.77 -4.09
N CYS A 247 -29.19 7.37 -3.33
CA CYS A 247 -28.02 8.10 -3.82
C CYS A 247 -26.83 7.79 -2.91
N ALA A 248 -25.70 7.42 -3.50
CA ALA A 248 -24.49 7.05 -2.77
C ALA A 248 -23.30 7.93 -3.20
N VAL A 249 -22.41 8.21 -2.27
CA VAL A 249 -21.11 8.82 -2.53
C VAL A 249 -19.98 7.96 -1.98
N THR A 250 -18.83 8.00 -2.64
CA THR A 250 -17.60 7.39 -2.14
C THR A 250 -16.63 8.47 -1.69
N LEU A 251 -16.17 8.33 -0.44
CA LEU A 251 -15.20 9.23 0.19
C LEU A 251 -13.81 8.62 0.17
N ASP A 252 -12.78 9.47 0.01
CA ASP A 252 -11.37 9.18 0.31
C ASP A 252 -10.89 10.18 1.37
N ILE A 253 -10.48 9.66 2.53
CA ILE A 253 -9.97 10.44 3.65
C ILE A 253 -8.52 10.07 3.87
N ARG A 254 -7.64 11.07 4.00
CA ARG A 254 -6.21 10.93 4.26
C ARG A 254 -5.88 11.47 5.64
N THR A 255 -5.60 10.58 6.58
CA THR A 255 -5.24 10.91 7.95
C THR A 255 -3.73 11.11 8.12
N VAL A 256 -3.33 11.74 9.21
CA VAL A 256 -1.91 11.95 9.57
C VAL A 256 -1.56 11.19 10.85
N PRO A 257 -0.28 10.92 11.13
CA PRO A 257 0.13 10.26 12.38
C PRO A 257 -0.42 10.96 13.63
N GLY A 258 -0.92 10.14 14.56
CA GLY A 258 -1.61 10.61 15.75
C GLY A 258 -3.13 10.80 15.61
N GLN A 259 -3.65 10.64 14.39
CA GLN A 259 -5.08 10.67 14.09
C GLN A 259 -5.58 9.23 13.86
N ASP A 260 -6.57 8.81 14.67
CA ASP A 260 -7.22 7.50 14.52
C ASP A 260 -8.28 7.56 13.41
N ASN A 261 -8.28 6.56 12.53
CA ASN A 261 -9.19 6.49 11.39
C ASN A 261 -10.65 6.30 11.85
N GLN A 262 -10.90 5.45 12.86
CA GLN A 262 -12.25 5.16 13.34
C GLN A 262 -12.85 6.34 14.08
N GLU A 263 -12.04 7.04 14.89
CA GLU A 263 -12.44 8.29 15.56
C GLU A 263 -12.78 9.36 14.50
N THR A 264 -11.96 9.49 13.45
CA THR A 264 -12.21 10.44 12.35
C THR A 264 -13.53 10.14 11.62
N LEU A 265 -13.85 8.88 11.40
CA LEU A 265 -15.14 8.49 10.78
C LEU A 265 -16.31 8.76 11.71
N ALA A 266 -16.16 8.49 13.00
CA ALA A 266 -17.19 8.80 14.01
C ALA A 266 -17.47 10.31 14.11
N ASP A 267 -16.42 11.14 14.06
CA ASP A 267 -16.53 12.59 14.06
C ASP A 267 -17.22 13.11 12.79
N LEU A 268 -16.87 12.58 11.62
CA LEU A 268 -17.56 12.91 10.37
C LEU A 268 -19.04 12.54 10.42
N GLU A 269 -19.36 11.34 10.87
CA GLU A 269 -20.74 10.89 11.00
C GLU A 269 -21.54 11.79 11.97
N ALA A 270 -20.98 12.09 13.13
CA ALA A 270 -21.60 12.97 14.11
C ALA A 270 -21.84 14.38 13.56
N TYR A 271 -20.82 14.94 12.87
CA TYR A 271 -20.89 16.27 12.25
C TYR A 271 -22.00 16.36 11.18
N VAL A 272 -22.10 15.32 10.34
CA VAL A 272 -23.14 15.25 9.30
C VAL A 272 -24.53 15.10 9.94
N ARG A 273 -24.70 14.19 10.92
CA ARG A 273 -25.99 13.95 11.58
C ARG A 273 -26.51 15.16 12.35
N GLU A 274 -25.62 15.98 12.92
CA GLU A 274 -25.99 17.24 13.59
C GLU A 274 -26.58 18.25 12.59
N ARG A 275 -26.00 18.33 11.39
CA ARG A 275 -26.38 19.36 10.37
C ARG A 275 -27.48 18.89 9.42
N VAL A 276 -27.60 17.59 9.24
CA VAL A 276 -28.58 16.96 8.37
C VAL A 276 -29.45 16.00 9.18
N PRO A 277 -30.36 16.55 10.03
CA PRO A 277 -31.28 15.69 10.78
C PRO A 277 -32.19 14.90 9.82
N GLU A 278 -32.48 13.66 10.20
CA GLU A 278 -33.41 12.81 9.44
C GLU A 278 -34.76 13.53 9.31
N ARG A 279 -35.20 13.74 8.08
CA ARG A 279 -36.45 14.42 7.76
C ARG A 279 -37.20 13.65 6.68
N ASP A 280 -38.53 13.68 6.77
CA ASP A 280 -39.43 13.27 5.69
C ASP A 280 -39.17 11.85 5.12
N GLY A 281 -38.64 10.92 5.91
CA GLY A 281 -38.37 9.55 5.49
C GLY A 281 -37.13 9.41 4.59
N LEU A 282 -36.21 10.39 4.61
CA LEU A 282 -34.84 10.26 4.12
C LEU A 282 -33.95 9.77 5.25
N GLN A 283 -33.07 8.80 4.99
CA GLN A 283 -32.12 8.25 5.95
C GLN A 283 -30.70 8.40 5.41
N VAL A 284 -29.78 8.89 6.23
CA VAL A 284 -28.35 8.91 5.94
C VAL A 284 -27.68 7.68 6.57
N VAL A 285 -27.02 6.88 5.75
CA VAL A 285 -26.34 5.65 6.14
C VAL A 285 -24.86 5.75 5.83
N PHE A 286 -24.02 5.58 6.85
CA PHE A 286 -22.58 5.42 6.69
C PHE A 286 -22.28 3.92 6.64
N ASP A 287 -21.73 3.44 5.53
CA ASP A 287 -21.31 2.04 5.44
C ASP A 287 -20.00 1.85 6.23
N PRO A 288 -19.69 0.64 6.69
CA PRO A 288 -18.35 0.32 7.15
C PRO A 288 -17.31 0.64 6.06
N PRO A 289 -16.11 1.09 6.45
CA PRO A 289 -15.06 1.36 5.45
C PRO A 289 -14.70 0.10 4.67
N GLY A 290 -14.68 0.21 3.34
CA GLY A 290 -14.20 -0.84 2.45
C GLY A 290 -12.68 -0.88 2.33
N HIS A 291 -12.00 0.20 2.76
CA HIS A 291 -10.54 0.30 2.85
C HIS A 291 -10.20 1.12 4.10
N ASP A 292 -9.31 0.57 4.93
CA ASP A 292 -8.83 1.22 6.15
C ASP A 292 -7.33 0.90 6.34
N SER A 293 -6.50 1.91 6.13
CA SER A 293 -5.05 1.84 6.33
C SER A 293 -4.62 2.97 7.27
N PRO A 294 -4.08 2.66 8.45
CA PRO A 294 -3.64 3.69 9.38
C PRO A 294 -2.44 4.47 8.82
N SER A 295 -2.29 5.72 9.26
CA SER A 295 -1.05 6.47 9.09
C SER A 295 0.03 5.90 10.01
N PHE A 296 1.31 6.10 9.65
CA PHE A 296 2.40 5.77 10.55
C PHE A 296 3.54 6.79 10.48
N GLU A 297 4.34 6.81 11.54
CA GLU A 297 5.59 7.54 11.62
C GLU A 297 6.57 6.80 12.53
N THR A 298 7.75 6.49 12.03
CA THR A 298 8.88 6.10 12.87
C THR A 298 9.63 7.36 13.29
N ALA A 299 9.95 7.49 14.58
CA ALA A 299 10.62 8.67 15.10
C ALA A 299 11.94 8.96 14.35
N GLY A 300 12.19 10.23 14.06
CA GLY A 300 13.36 10.62 13.26
C GLY A 300 14.71 10.30 13.94
N ASP A 301 14.75 10.17 15.26
CA ASP A 301 15.90 9.76 16.08
C ASP A 301 16.01 8.23 16.28
N HIS A 302 15.05 7.46 15.75
CA HIS A 302 15.10 6.00 15.85
C HIS A 302 16.34 5.44 15.12
N PRO A 303 17.05 4.42 15.67
CA PRO A 303 18.29 3.88 15.07
C PRO A 303 18.13 3.44 13.62
N LEU A 304 16.99 2.84 13.24
CA LEU A 304 16.69 2.46 11.87
C LEU A 304 16.73 3.68 10.91
N VAL A 305 16.05 4.77 11.28
CA VAL A 305 15.98 6.01 10.48
C VAL A 305 17.34 6.68 10.39
N GLN A 306 18.03 6.82 11.51
CA GLN A 306 19.35 7.45 11.58
C GLN A 306 20.38 6.68 10.77
N THR A 307 20.40 5.35 10.87
CA THR A 307 21.31 4.50 10.11
C THR A 307 21.07 4.61 8.60
N ALA A 308 19.80 4.51 8.18
CA ALA A 308 19.44 4.62 6.77
C ALA A 308 19.79 6.02 6.20
N CYS A 309 19.48 7.10 6.92
CA CYS A 309 19.80 8.46 6.53
C CYS A 309 21.32 8.68 6.43
N ALA A 310 22.08 8.19 7.40
CA ALA A 310 23.55 8.32 7.38
C ALA A 310 24.18 7.61 6.16
N LEU A 311 23.71 6.40 5.82
CA LEU A 311 24.17 5.65 4.65
C LEU A 311 23.85 6.35 3.33
N ARG A 312 22.75 7.11 3.27
CA ARG A 312 22.33 7.84 2.07
C ARG A 312 22.81 9.29 2.02
N GLY A 313 23.47 9.78 3.06
CA GLY A 313 23.82 11.21 3.17
C GLY A 313 22.59 12.12 3.22
N GLN A 314 21.46 11.60 3.68
CA GLN A 314 20.21 12.32 3.78
C GLN A 314 20.10 12.98 5.15
N ALA A 315 19.96 14.30 5.18
CA ALA A 315 19.95 15.05 6.45
C ALA A 315 18.70 14.81 7.29
N VAL A 316 17.55 14.63 6.64
CA VAL A 316 16.23 14.42 7.28
C VAL A 316 15.44 13.39 6.48
N ALA A 317 14.90 12.39 7.14
CA ALA A 317 14.01 11.42 6.52
C ALA A 317 12.70 12.10 6.09
N GLU A 318 12.17 11.67 4.95
CA GLU A 318 10.94 12.21 4.37
C GLU A 318 9.68 11.52 4.90
N VAL A 319 8.54 12.05 4.48
CA VAL A 319 7.22 11.47 4.66
C VAL A 319 6.49 11.51 3.32
N VAL A 320 5.54 10.58 3.10
CA VAL A 320 4.81 10.48 1.83
C VAL A 320 3.30 10.52 2.04
N PRO A 321 2.53 10.96 1.03
CA PRO A 321 1.08 11.05 1.14
C PRO A 321 0.33 9.74 0.81
N TYR A 322 1.02 8.71 0.35
CA TYR A 322 0.43 7.39 0.01
C TYR A 322 0.73 6.36 1.10
N GLY A 323 -0.14 5.34 1.21
CA GLY A 323 0.01 4.23 2.15
C GLY A 323 0.69 3.03 1.49
N CYS A 324 1.23 2.13 2.30
CA CYS A 324 1.79 0.83 1.92
C CYS A 324 1.84 -0.11 3.13
N ASP A 325 2.38 -1.31 2.96
CA ASP A 325 2.56 -2.32 4.01
C ASP A 325 3.23 -1.81 5.30
N ALA A 326 4.05 -0.76 5.21
CA ALA A 326 4.73 -0.18 6.37
C ALA A 326 3.74 0.31 7.45
N SER A 327 2.55 0.75 7.06
CA SER A 327 1.51 1.16 8.00
C SER A 327 1.01 0.01 8.87
N LYS A 328 0.91 -1.20 8.32
CA LYS A 328 0.46 -2.40 9.04
C LYS A 328 1.54 -2.91 9.98
N LEU A 329 2.80 -2.90 9.54
CA LEU A 329 3.95 -3.23 10.38
C LEU A 329 4.07 -2.27 11.57
N ALA A 330 3.95 -0.97 11.32
CA ALA A 330 4.00 0.04 12.38
C ALA A 330 2.82 -0.09 13.37
N ALA A 331 1.62 -0.40 12.88
CA ALA A 331 0.45 -0.67 13.73
C ALA A 331 0.66 -1.91 14.62
N ALA A 332 1.46 -2.87 14.19
CA ALA A 332 1.89 -4.02 15.00
C ALA A 332 3.06 -3.70 15.95
N GLY A 333 3.49 -2.43 16.03
CA GLY A 333 4.58 -2.00 16.91
C GLY A 333 5.99 -2.24 16.35
N ILE A 334 6.12 -2.54 15.05
CA ILE A 334 7.40 -2.81 14.40
C ILE A 334 7.91 -1.50 13.76
N PRO A 335 9.05 -0.95 14.23
CA PRO A 335 9.65 0.23 13.64
C PRO A 335 9.96 0.02 12.17
N SER A 336 9.38 0.86 11.30
CA SER A 336 9.40 0.67 9.85
C SER A 336 9.86 1.92 9.10
N ILE A 337 10.51 1.70 7.96
CA ILE A 337 10.76 2.75 6.95
C ILE A 337 10.32 2.26 5.57
N ILE A 338 10.00 3.21 4.70
CA ILE A 338 9.82 2.94 3.27
C ILE A 338 11.11 3.35 2.58
N PHE A 339 11.70 2.41 1.84
CA PHE A 339 13.01 2.62 1.23
C PHE A 339 13.26 1.63 0.10
N GLY A 340 13.24 2.09 -1.14
CA GLY A 340 13.48 1.24 -2.31
C GLY A 340 13.99 1.98 -3.53
N PRO A 341 14.65 1.26 -4.46
CA PRO A 341 15.07 1.80 -5.75
C PRO A 341 13.84 2.03 -6.66
N GLY A 342 14.03 2.79 -7.73
CA GLY A 342 12.96 3.16 -8.65
C GLY A 342 12.27 4.45 -8.24
N ASP A 343 11.30 4.88 -9.05
CA ASP A 343 10.58 6.15 -8.88
C ASP A 343 9.08 5.88 -8.80
N ILE A 344 8.43 6.40 -7.75
CA ILE A 344 6.97 6.29 -7.55
C ILE A 344 6.18 6.89 -8.72
N ALA A 345 6.76 7.83 -9.47
CA ALA A 345 6.14 8.36 -10.68
C ALA A 345 5.99 7.32 -11.80
N GLN A 346 6.67 6.17 -11.72
CA GLN A 346 6.52 5.04 -12.63
C GLN A 346 5.40 4.09 -12.20
N ALA A 347 5.04 4.07 -10.92
CA ALA A 347 3.96 3.23 -10.39
C ALA A 347 2.65 3.49 -11.14
N HIS A 348 1.93 2.41 -11.50
CA HIS A 348 0.62 2.46 -12.15
C HIS A 348 0.59 3.15 -13.53
N THR A 349 1.75 3.42 -14.15
CA THR A 349 1.82 4.07 -15.47
C THR A 349 1.64 3.09 -16.64
N LYS A 350 1.47 3.67 -17.85
CA LYS A 350 1.31 2.89 -19.10
C LYS A 350 2.61 2.25 -19.58
N ASP A 351 3.74 2.82 -19.20
CA ASP A 351 5.08 2.47 -19.68
C ASP A 351 6.03 2.37 -18.49
N GLU A 352 5.73 1.47 -17.57
CA GLU A 352 6.50 1.30 -16.35
C GLU A 352 7.89 0.73 -16.63
N PHE A 353 8.90 1.29 -15.99
CA PHE A 353 10.28 0.83 -16.05
C PHE A 353 11.05 1.10 -14.76
N ILE A 354 12.17 0.40 -14.57
CA ILE A 354 13.21 0.75 -13.60
C ILE A 354 14.57 0.88 -14.30
N ALA A 355 15.40 1.85 -13.90
CA ALA A 355 16.74 1.97 -14.44
C ALA A 355 17.64 0.81 -13.94
N LEU A 356 18.54 0.31 -14.79
CA LEU A 356 19.47 -0.76 -14.37
C LEU A 356 20.41 -0.27 -13.27
N THR A 357 20.79 1.00 -13.29
CA THR A 357 21.58 1.64 -12.23
C THR A 357 20.85 1.66 -10.89
N ASP A 358 19.50 1.76 -10.90
CA ASP A 358 18.70 1.74 -9.67
C ASP A 358 18.65 0.33 -9.06
N LEU A 359 18.61 -0.72 -9.90
CA LEU A 359 18.71 -2.12 -9.42
C LEU A 359 20.07 -2.40 -8.76
N GLU A 360 21.15 -1.91 -9.35
CA GLU A 360 22.50 -2.04 -8.78
C GLU A 360 22.61 -1.27 -7.45
N ALA A 361 22.17 -0.01 -7.45
CA ALA A 361 22.20 0.85 -6.26
C ALA A 361 21.28 0.32 -5.14
N GLY A 362 20.10 -0.23 -5.50
CA GLY A 362 19.17 -0.83 -4.55
C GLY A 362 19.74 -2.05 -3.85
N THR A 363 20.38 -2.95 -4.61
CA THR A 363 21.05 -4.13 -4.04
C THR A 363 22.14 -3.73 -3.06
N ALA A 364 22.99 -2.76 -3.42
CA ALA A 364 24.02 -2.25 -2.54
C ALA A 364 23.43 -1.59 -1.29
N ALA A 365 22.39 -0.75 -1.46
CA ALA A 365 21.76 -0.03 -0.37
C ALA A 365 21.11 -0.98 0.68
N TYR A 366 20.38 -2.02 0.23
CA TYR A 366 19.82 -3.01 1.14
C TYR A 366 20.91 -3.84 1.85
N THR A 367 21.98 -4.18 1.13
CA THR A 367 23.13 -4.88 1.72
C THR A 367 23.79 -4.04 2.83
N ASP A 368 24.11 -2.80 2.54
CA ASP A 368 24.79 -1.90 3.46
C ASP A 368 23.93 -1.58 4.69
N LEU A 369 22.63 -1.34 4.47
CA LEU A 369 21.67 -1.10 5.56
C LEU A 369 21.56 -2.31 6.48
N THR A 370 21.43 -3.49 5.92
CA THR A 370 21.36 -4.75 6.67
C THR A 370 22.59 -4.97 7.51
N LEU A 371 23.78 -4.90 6.90
CA LEU A 371 25.05 -5.10 7.61
C LEU A 371 25.27 -4.05 8.69
N LYS A 372 24.80 -2.81 8.49
CA LYS A 372 24.98 -1.73 9.46
C LYS A 372 24.02 -1.82 10.64
N LEU A 373 22.79 -2.30 10.42
CA LEU A 373 21.79 -2.49 11.48
C LEU A 373 22.10 -3.72 12.35
N LEU A 374 22.73 -4.74 11.76
CA LEU A 374 22.96 -6.03 12.40
C LEU A 374 24.45 -6.24 12.78
N HIS A 375 25.22 -5.18 12.86
CA HIS A 375 26.66 -5.22 13.21
C HIS A 375 26.92 -5.40 14.70
#